data_02ba953ff0fc76c27da80c810a94b0b2
#
_entry.id   02ba953ff0fc76c27da80c810a94b0b2
#
_cell.length_a   1.000
_cell.length_b   1.000
_cell.length_c   1.000
_cell.angle_alpha   90.00
_cell.angle_beta   90.00
_cell.angle_gamma   90.00
#
_symmetry.space_group_name_H-M   'P 1'
#
loop_
_entity.id
_entity.type
_entity.pdbx_description
1 polymer ?
#
loop_
_entity_poly.entity_id
_entity_poly.type
_entity_poly.pdbx_seq_one_letter_code
_entity_poly.pdbx_strand_id
1 'polypeptide(L)'
;MKTTGARSLILYILGLGFLFGLGVFLYGIAVDGGSWAIQPFNKHLTSGSQLSNSGKILDRNNVVLAKSENGKRVYNSDETVRRAMLHVVGDSKGYISTGIQYSYRSELSGYNIVTGLATPTGKSGGSDIKLTLDSTLCKLALQRLGSSSGAVAIYNYKTGEMLCSVSSPNFDPSNPPKDLDTDKTGKYNGVYLDHVLSSSYTPGSIFKLVTSVGAIENIANLDSRTWDCNGSITINGNKITDVASYGTLSFKNALAKSSNVAFAQIAIELGKEKMTAAANSLGFNRSFDLDGISTSKSVYKVDGAADNELGWSGVGQYTDLTNPFHMMLMMGAIANDGIPVKPYLISSITTPFGLTTQSGHTKMETQLLKASTAEKLKQYMRYNVSSYYGDKMFPGLAVCAKTGTAEVGGGKNPNGWMVGFSSNENTPLAFAVVVENTKSGMSSAGQIASALMTAAAKTMK
;
A
#
# COMPACT_ATOMS: atom_id res chain seq x y z
N MET A 1 53.47 10.81 36.32
CA MET A 1 52.16 11.47 36.51
C MET A 1 51.35 11.71 35.23
N LYS A 2 51.92 12.10 34.08
CA LYS A 2 51.15 12.34 32.82
C LYS A 2 50.49 11.07 32.22
N THR A 3 51.09 9.90 32.33
CA THR A 3 50.56 8.62 31.83
C THR A 3 49.39 8.07 32.64
N THR A 4 49.31 8.35 33.93
CA THR A 4 48.21 7.94 34.83
C THR A 4 46.94 8.74 34.53
N GLY A 5 47.06 10.05 34.28
CA GLY A 5 45.92 10.90 33.93
C GLY A 5 45.30 10.53 32.58
N ALA A 6 46.11 10.20 31.57
CA ALA A 6 45.60 9.75 30.27
C ALA A 6 44.87 8.40 30.38
N ARG A 7 45.41 7.45 31.19
CA ARG A 7 44.73 6.16 31.44
C ARG A 7 43.41 6.33 32.17
N SER A 8 43.34 7.21 33.18
CA SER A 8 42.10 7.53 33.88
C SER A 8 41.08 8.16 32.96
N LEU A 9 41.47 9.08 32.07
CA LEU A 9 40.56 9.69 31.10
C LEU A 9 39.98 8.64 30.15
N ILE A 10 40.80 7.71 29.66
CA ILE A 10 40.32 6.62 28.79
C ILE A 10 39.28 5.76 29.53
N LEU A 11 39.56 5.41 30.82
CA LEU A 11 38.61 4.63 31.63
C LEU A 11 37.29 5.37 31.86
N TYR A 12 37.30 6.69 32.06
CA TYR A 12 36.08 7.49 32.17
C TYR A 12 35.32 7.50 30.88
N ILE A 13 35.96 7.66 29.70
CA ILE A 13 35.33 7.61 28.39
C ILE A 13 34.67 6.25 28.15
N LEU A 14 35.40 5.15 28.47
CA LEU A 14 34.85 3.79 28.34
C LEU A 14 33.68 3.56 29.31
N GLY A 15 33.77 4.05 30.54
CA GLY A 15 32.69 3.99 31.52
C GLY A 15 31.44 4.74 31.09
N LEU A 16 31.61 5.95 30.56
CA LEU A 16 30.50 6.74 29.99
C LEU A 16 29.90 6.05 28.76
N GLY A 17 30.72 5.51 27.88
CA GLY A 17 30.28 4.72 26.74
C GLY A 17 29.47 3.49 27.13
N PHE A 18 29.90 2.79 28.18
CA PHE A 18 29.18 1.63 28.74
C PHE A 18 27.84 2.06 29.35
N LEU A 19 27.82 3.12 30.16
CA LEU A 19 26.58 3.63 30.75
C LEU A 19 25.60 4.12 29.69
N PHE A 20 26.07 4.78 28.65
CA PHE A 20 25.25 5.16 27.50
C PHE A 20 24.69 3.93 26.80
N GLY A 21 25.50 2.94 26.46
CA GLY A 21 25.09 1.68 25.86
C GLY A 21 24.05 0.92 26.70
N LEU A 22 24.29 0.88 28.05
CA LEU A 22 23.33 0.29 28.98
C LEU A 22 21.99 1.07 28.98
N GLY A 23 22.03 2.40 28.93
CA GLY A 23 20.86 3.25 28.84
C GLY A 23 20.05 2.97 27.55
N VAL A 24 20.72 2.88 26.40
CA VAL A 24 20.09 2.51 25.11
C VAL A 24 19.49 1.10 25.17
N PHE A 25 20.21 0.15 25.77
CA PHE A 25 19.70 -1.22 25.93
C PHE A 25 18.45 -1.29 26.82
N LEU A 26 18.47 -0.62 27.98
CA LEU A 26 17.33 -0.55 28.89
C LEU A 26 16.13 0.16 28.24
N TYR A 27 16.38 1.21 27.46
CA TYR A 27 15.35 1.88 26.66
C TYR A 27 14.75 0.91 25.63
N GLY A 28 15.58 0.18 24.89
CA GLY A 28 15.12 -0.83 23.93
C GLY A 28 14.27 -1.93 24.60
N ILE A 29 14.69 -2.41 25.78
CA ILE A 29 13.88 -3.36 26.57
C ILE A 29 12.53 -2.74 26.97
N ALA A 30 12.52 -1.49 27.41
CA ALA A 30 11.29 -0.83 27.85
C ALA A 30 10.30 -0.59 26.68
N VAL A 31 10.80 -0.25 25.49
CA VAL A 31 9.98 0.05 24.30
C VAL A 31 9.63 -1.21 23.53
N ASP A 32 10.62 -2.06 23.23
CA ASP A 32 10.47 -3.20 22.30
C ASP A 32 10.42 -4.57 23.00
N GLY A 33 10.75 -4.63 24.28
CA GLY A 33 10.89 -5.88 25.02
C GLY A 33 9.61 -6.71 25.06
N GLY A 34 8.44 -6.06 25.03
CA GLY A 34 7.16 -6.74 24.90
C GLY A 34 7.05 -7.49 23.57
N SER A 35 7.38 -6.84 22.47
CA SER A 35 7.35 -7.43 21.13
C SER A 35 8.38 -8.55 20.94
N TRP A 36 9.55 -8.41 21.56
CA TRP A 36 10.59 -9.46 21.53
C TRP A 36 10.16 -10.72 22.29
N ALA A 37 9.53 -10.54 23.45
CA ALA A 37 9.09 -11.66 24.29
C ALA A 37 7.89 -12.41 23.70
N ILE A 38 6.91 -11.71 23.14
CA ILE A 38 5.66 -12.27 22.63
C ILE A 38 5.73 -12.58 21.13
N GLN A 39 6.75 -13.31 20.70
CA GLN A 39 6.79 -13.82 19.34
C GLN A 39 5.84 -15.02 19.18
N PRO A 40 5.12 -15.17 18.03
CA PRO A 40 4.17 -16.24 17.80
C PRO A 40 4.72 -17.65 18.05
N PHE A 41 6.00 -17.82 17.79
CA PHE A 41 6.69 -19.11 17.93
C PHE A 41 7.34 -19.33 19.30
N ASN A 42 7.28 -18.34 20.21
CA ASN A 42 7.77 -18.51 21.58
C ASN A 42 6.75 -19.22 22.47
N LYS A 43 6.75 -20.56 22.40
CA LYS A 43 5.81 -21.42 23.13
C LYS A 43 6.06 -21.45 24.65
N HIS A 44 7.21 -20.94 25.13
CA HIS A 44 7.57 -21.02 26.55
C HIS A 44 6.83 -20.00 27.44
N LEU A 45 6.30 -18.94 26.87
CA LEU A 45 5.62 -17.87 27.64
C LEU A 45 4.12 -18.12 27.85
N THR A 46 3.54 -19.10 27.15
CA THR A 46 2.10 -19.35 27.23
C THR A 46 1.78 -20.84 27.18
N SER A 47 1.08 -21.33 28.19
CA SER A 47 0.48 -22.67 28.21
C SER A 47 -0.82 -22.76 27.37
N GLY A 48 -1.05 -21.84 26.47
CA GLY A 48 -2.23 -21.72 25.60
C GLY A 48 -2.02 -20.75 24.46
N SER A 49 -3.08 -20.39 23.74
CA SER A 49 -3.00 -19.34 22.70
C SER A 49 -2.60 -18.02 23.35
N GLN A 50 -1.54 -17.38 22.85
CA GLN A 50 -1.08 -16.06 23.32
C GLN A 50 -2.17 -14.98 23.23
N LEU A 51 -3.19 -15.19 22.40
CA LEU A 51 -4.32 -14.29 22.20
C LEU A 51 -5.57 -14.72 22.97
N SER A 52 -5.46 -15.69 23.92
CA SER A 52 -6.61 -16.25 24.67
C SER A 52 -7.36 -15.21 25.51
N ASN A 53 -6.67 -14.16 25.96
CA ASN A 53 -7.24 -13.06 26.75
C ASN A 53 -6.88 -11.67 26.15
N SER A 54 -6.77 -11.59 24.85
CA SER A 54 -6.38 -10.38 24.14
C SER A 54 -7.53 -9.42 23.95
N GLY A 55 -7.20 -8.13 23.86
CA GLY A 55 -8.15 -7.06 23.54
C GLY A 55 -8.85 -7.26 22.21
N LYS A 56 -9.86 -6.46 21.96
CA LYS A 56 -10.65 -6.48 20.74
C LYS A 56 -9.91 -5.75 19.62
N ILE A 57 -10.19 -6.17 18.38
CA ILE A 57 -9.89 -5.40 17.19
C ILE A 57 -11.23 -4.94 16.61
N LEU A 58 -11.40 -3.65 16.45
CA LEU A 58 -12.62 -2.99 16.00
C LEU A 58 -12.37 -2.25 14.68
N ASP A 59 -13.37 -2.17 13.83
CA ASP A 59 -13.35 -1.26 12.70
C ASP A 59 -13.69 0.18 13.13
N ARG A 60 -13.72 1.13 12.17
CA ARG A 60 -14.07 2.54 12.44
C ARG A 60 -15.46 2.73 13.04
N ASN A 61 -16.39 1.82 12.76
CA ASN A 61 -17.79 1.85 13.19
C ASN A 61 -18.03 1.04 14.48
N ASN A 62 -16.94 0.61 15.16
CA ASN A 62 -16.97 -0.25 16.36
C ASN A 62 -17.49 -1.67 16.09
N VAL A 63 -17.50 -2.14 14.84
CA VAL A 63 -17.78 -3.54 14.51
C VAL A 63 -16.61 -4.39 15.01
N VAL A 64 -16.92 -5.42 15.80
CA VAL A 64 -15.90 -6.35 16.31
C VAL A 64 -15.39 -7.22 15.17
N LEU A 65 -14.10 -7.10 14.86
CA LEU A 65 -13.40 -7.90 13.84
C LEU A 65 -12.80 -9.16 14.47
N ALA A 66 -12.21 -9.01 15.66
CA ALA A 66 -11.72 -10.13 16.46
C ALA A 66 -11.77 -9.79 17.95
N LYS A 67 -12.06 -10.79 18.80
CA LYS A 67 -12.07 -10.68 20.26
C LYS A 67 -11.63 -12.00 20.90
N SER A 68 -11.31 -11.99 22.19
CA SER A 68 -11.09 -13.21 22.96
C SER A 68 -12.34 -13.54 23.75
N GLU A 69 -12.77 -14.80 23.72
CA GLU A 69 -13.95 -15.30 24.40
C GLU A 69 -13.71 -16.76 24.85
N ASN A 70 -13.94 -17.04 26.13
CA ASN A 70 -13.71 -18.36 26.71
C ASN A 70 -12.31 -18.94 26.42
N GLY A 71 -11.28 -18.10 26.50
CA GLY A 71 -9.89 -18.52 26.29
C GLY A 71 -9.52 -18.79 24.82
N LYS A 72 -10.37 -18.39 23.86
CA LYS A 72 -10.14 -18.57 22.42
C LYS A 72 -10.26 -17.24 21.68
N ARG A 73 -9.51 -17.11 20.60
CA ARG A 73 -9.66 -16.00 19.66
C ARG A 73 -10.86 -16.26 18.74
N VAL A 74 -11.81 -15.34 18.72
CA VAL A 74 -13.06 -15.42 17.94
C VAL A 74 -13.07 -14.22 16.98
N TYR A 75 -13.42 -14.48 15.74
CA TYR A 75 -13.52 -13.48 14.69
C TYR A 75 -14.98 -13.06 14.43
N ASN A 76 -15.19 -12.04 13.60
CA ASN A 76 -16.53 -11.57 13.23
C ASN A 76 -17.45 -12.72 12.79
N SER A 77 -18.76 -12.60 13.03
CA SER A 77 -19.72 -13.63 12.66
C SER A 77 -19.93 -13.78 11.15
N ASP A 78 -19.73 -12.72 10.38
CA ASP A 78 -19.85 -12.72 8.92
C ASP A 78 -18.54 -13.24 8.29
N GLU A 79 -18.63 -14.37 7.58
CA GLU A 79 -17.48 -15.00 6.90
C GLU A 79 -16.83 -14.06 5.88
N THR A 80 -17.62 -13.31 5.12
CA THR A 80 -17.09 -12.42 4.10
C THR A 80 -16.29 -11.27 4.74
N VAL A 81 -16.74 -10.76 5.89
CA VAL A 81 -15.97 -9.77 6.68
C VAL A 81 -14.68 -10.39 7.19
N ARG A 82 -14.72 -11.60 7.77
CA ARG A 82 -13.51 -12.30 8.24
C ARG A 82 -12.47 -12.46 7.14
N ARG A 83 -12.90 -12.88 5.95
CA ARG A 83 -12.03 -13.08 4.79
C ARG A 83 -11.52 -11.75 4.24
N ALA A 84 -12.35 -10.71 4.15
CA ALA A 84 -11.96 -9.39 3.67
C ALA A 84 -10.92 -8.73 4.60
N MET A 85 -11.04 -8.96 5.90
CA MET A 85 -10.18 -8.35 6.91
C MET A 85 -8.98 -9.23 7.30
N LEU A 86 -8.80 -10.42 6.67
CA LEU A 86 -7.81 -11.41 7.06
C LEU A 86 -6.39 -10.82 7.14
N HIS A 87 -5.94 -10.14 6.09
CA HIS A 87 -4.55 -9.64 6.01
C HIS A 87 -4.28 -8.47 6.94
N VAL A 88 -5.32 -7.68 7.26
CA VAL A 88 -5.23 -6.58 8.23
C VAL A 88 -5.34 -7.08 9.67
N VAL A 89 -6.33 -7.90 9.97
CA VAL A 89 -6.49 -8.44 11.33
C VAL A 89 -5.38 -9.46 11.65
N GLY A 90 -5.04 -10.29 10.70
CA GLY A 90 -4.10 -11.39 10.84
C GLY A 90 -4.75 -12.69 11.31
N ASP A 91 -4.01 -13.79 11.20
CA ASP A 91 -4.38 -15.10 11.69
C ASP A 91 -3.92 -15.30 13.14
N SER A 92 -4.51 -16.29 13.82
CA SER A 92 -4.16 -16.61 15.24
C SER A 92 -2.79 -17.26 15.40
N LYS A 93 -2.23 -17.83 14.32
CA LYS A 93 -0.91 -18.48 14.32
C LYS A 93 0.24 -17.50 14.06
N GLY A 94 -0.06 -16.31 13.50
CA GLY A 94 0.91 -15.27 13.19
C GLY A 94 1.69 -15.50 11.89
N TYR A 95 1.13 -16.22 10.94
CA TYR A 95 1.74 -16.38 9.60
C TYR A 95 1.62 -15.11 8.77
N ILE A 96 0.59 -14.29 9.01
CA ILE A 96 0.42 -12.98 8.37
C ILE A 96 1.13 -11.93 9.22
N SER A 97 2.41 -11.70 8.93
CA SER A 97 3.27 -10.81 9.73
C SER A 97 2.90 -9.33 9.66
N THR A 98 2.16 -8.90 8.63
CA THR A 98 1.62 -7.55 8.49
C THR A 98 0.32 -7.34 9.26
N GLY A 99 -0.30 -8.41 9.77
CA GLY A 99 -1.57 -8.33 10.49
C GLY A 99 -1.42 -7.69 11.88
N ILE A 100 -2.47 -6.99 12.32
CA ILE A 100 -2.53 -6.35 13.66
C ILE A 100 -2.30 -7.35 14.79
N GLN A 101 -2.79 -8.58 14.67
CA GLN A 101 -2.56 -9.63 15.67
C GLN A 101 -1.08 -10.04 15.79
N TYR A 102 -0.29 -9.79 14.76
CA TYR A 102 1.16 -9.99 14.81
C TYR A 102 1.89 -8.72 15.25
N SER A 103 1.65 -7.61 14.55
CA SER A 103 2.41 -6.36 14.73
C SER A 103 2.13 -5.67 16.07
N TYR A 104 0.91 -5.81 16.60
CA TYR A 104 0.47 -5.23 17.87
C TYR A 104 0.16 -6.29 18.95
N ARG A 105 0.89 -7.39 18.88
CA ARG A 105 0.66 -8.54 19.78
C ARG A 105 0.89 -8.17 21.24
N SER A 106 1.88 -7.33 21.52
CA SER A 106 2.20 -6.84 22.86
C SER A 106 1.02 -6.10 23.47
N GLU A 107 0.48 -5.13 22.75
CA GLU A 107 -0.66 -4.31 23.17
C GLU A 107 -1.92 -5.16 23.33
N LEU A 108 -2.19 -6.02 22.34
CA LEU A 108 -3.34 -6.93 22.36
C LEU A 108 -3.30 -7.94 23.50
N SER A 109 -2.12 -8.45 23.89
CA SER A 109 -2.00 -9.41 24.98
C SER A 109 -1.94 -8.74 26.35
N GLY A 110 -1.65 -7.45 26.42
CA GLY A 110 -1.40 -6.73 27.66
C GLY A 110 -0.12 -7.15 28.35
N TYR A 111 0.83 -7.69 27.59
CA TYR A 111 2.11 -8.11 28.15
C TYR A 111 2.94 -6.91 28.60
N ASN A 112 3.47 -7.01 29.81
CA ASN A 112 4.45 -6.07 30.36
C ASN A 112 5.70 -6.85 30.74
N ILE A 113 6.86 -6.38 30.32
CA ILE A 113 8.12 -7.09 30.55
C ILE A 113 8.48 -7.25 32.03
N VAL A 114 7.94 -6.38 32.89
CA VAL A 114 8.18 -6.43 34.37
C VAL A 114 7.21 -7.36 35.07
N THR A 115 5.92 -7.30 34.69
CA THR A 115 4.85 -8.04 35.38
C THR A 115 4.35 -9.28 34.61
N GLY A 116 4.87 -9.52 33.40
CA GLY A 116 4.36 -10.56 32.50
C GLY A 116 2.98 -10.20 31.95
N LEU A 117 2.07 -11.19 31.92
CA LEU A 117 0.66 -11.02 31.55
C LEU A 117 -0.24 -10.57 32.72
N ALA A 118 0.32 -10.49 33.93
CA ALA A 118 -0.42 -10.07 35.11
C ALA A 118 -0.46 -8.55 35.23
N THR A 119 -1.63 -8.00 35.48
CA THR A 119 -1.76 -6.60 35.84
C THR A 119 -1.83 -6.41 37.35
N PRO A 120 -1.26 -5.34 37.94
CA PRO A 120 -1.29 -5.08 39.38
C PRO A 120 -2.70 -5.04 39.98
N THR A 121 -3.72 -4.84 39.15
CA THR A 121 -5.13 -4.68 39.57
C THR A 121 -5.97 -5.94 39.38
N GLY A 122 -5.39 -7.06 39.00
CA GLY A 122 -6.12 -8.32 38.76
C GLY A 122 -7.03 -8.32 37.52
N LYS A 123 -7.16 -7.19 36.80
CA LYS A 123 -7.82 -7.16 35.49
C LYS A 123 -6.84 -7.65 34.44
N SER A 124 -6.97 -8.89 34.04
CA SER A 124 -6.22 -9.46 32.92
C SER A 124 -6.92 -9.09 31.62
N GLY A 125 -6.16 -8.70 30.64
CA GLY A 125 -6.67 -8.41 29.28
C GLY A 125 -5.76 -7.40 28.56
N GLY A 126 -5.69 -7.55 27.26
CA GLY A 126 -4.96 -6.61 26.42
C GLY A 126 -5.77 -5.36 26.04
N SER A 127 -5.09 -4.44 25.39
CA SER A 127 -5.70 -3.21 24.90
C SER A 127 -6.60 -3.48 23.69
N ASP A 128 -7.71 -2.77 23.61
CA ASP A 128 -8.55 -2.75 22.41
C ASP A 128 -7.91 -1.86 21.34
N ILE A 129 -7.90 -2.32 20.09
CA ILE A 129 -7.37 -1.61 18.94
C ILE A 129 -8.52 -1.27 18.00
N LYS A 130 -8.75 0.03 17.79
CA LYS A 130 -9.70 0.53 16.82
C LYS A 130 -8.99 0.93 15.54
N LEU A 131 -9.47 0.41 14.41
CA LEU A 131 -8.94 0.70 13.09
C LEU A 131 -9.70 1.84 12.41
N THR A 132 -9.10 2.44 11.40
CA THR A 132 -9.71 3.43 10.51
C THR A 132 -10.53 2.78 9.38
N LEU A 133 -10.35 1.48 9.14
CA LEU A 133 -11.00 0.74 8.06
C LEU A 133 -12.51 0.60 8.29
N ASP A 134 -13.25 0.61 7.18
CA ASP A 134 -14.67 0.29 7.13
C ASP A 134 -14.84 -1.17 6.68
N SER A 135 -15.23 -2.04 7.59
CA SER A 135 -15.39 -3.47 7.29
C SER A 135 -16.49 -3.76 6.27
N THR A 136 -17.50 -2.89 6.16
CA THR A 136 -18.54 -2.98 5.13
C THR A 136 -17.98 -2.68 3.75
N LEU A 137 -17.14 -1.65 3.64
CA LEU A 137 -16.45 -1.31 2.39
C LEU A 137 -15.45 -2.41 2.00
N CYS A 138 -14.70 -2.96 2.96
CA CYS A 138 -13.79 -4.09 2.73
C CYS A 138 -14.53 -5.35 2.29
N LYS A 139 -15.68 -5.65 2.89
CA LYS A 139 -16.58 -6.74 2.46
C LYS A 139 -17.00 -6.56 1.01
N LEU A 140 -17.46 -5.35 0.64
CA LEU A 140 -17.83 -5.04 -0.74
C LEU A 140 -16.63 -5.22 -1.69
N ALA A 141 -15.44 -4.78 -1.29
CA ALA A 141 -14.21 -4.94 -2.08
C ALA A 141 -13.91 -6.41 -2.37
N LEU A 142 -13.99 -7.28 -1.36
CA LEU A 142 -13.80 -8.71 -1.55
C LEU A 142 -14.87 -9.33 -2.46
N GLN A 143 -16.13 -8.95 -2.29
CA GLN A 143 -17.22 -9.41 -3.14
C GLN A 143 -17.02 -8.99 -4.60
N ARG A 144 -16.48 -7.79 -4.85
CA ARG A 144 -16.18 -7.29 -6.20
C ARG A 144 -14.95 -7.95 -6.83
N LEU A 145 -13.94 -8.31 -6.05
CA LEU A 145 -12.83 -9.15 -6.51
C LEU A 145 -13.32 -10.56 -6.89
N GLY A 146 -14.32 -11.08 -6.19
CA GLY A 146 -14.88 -12.41 -6.45
C GLY A 146 -13.84 -13.51 -6.25
N SER A 147 -13.62 -14.32 -7.28
CA SER A 147 -12.60 -15.38 -7.30
C SER A 147 -11.23 -14.91 -7.82
N SER A 148 -11.09 -13.66 -8.21
CA SER A 148 -9.83 -13.14 -8.75
C SER A 148 -8.83 -12.85 -7.62
N SER A 149 -7.55 -13.12 -7.89
CA SER A 149 -6.45 -12.59 -7.09
C SER A 149 -6.29 -11.10 -7.38
N GLY A 150 -5.83 -10.35 -6.38
CA GLY A 150 -5.61 -8.92 -6.51
C GLY A 150 -5.70 -8.17 -5.19
N ALA A 151 -5.74 -6.85 -5.26
CA ALA A 151 -5.78 -6.01 -4.07
C ALA A 151 -6.52 -4.69 -4.30
N VAL A 152 -7.08 -4.17 -3.22
CA VAL A 152 -7.79 -2.89 -3.18
C VAL A 152 -7.27 -2.07 -2.01
N ALA A 153 -6.86 -0.83 -2.27
CA ALA A 153 -6.48 0.15 -1.26
C ALA A 153 -7.22 1.46 -1.50
N ILE A 154 -7.84 2.01 -0.44
CA ILE A 154 -8.52 3.31 -0.46
C ILE A 154 -8.20 4.04 0.83
N TYR A 155 -7.82 5.31 0.74
CA TYR A 155 -7.62 6.17 1.90
C TYR A 155 -8.13 7.59 1.67
N ASN A 156 -8.37 8.31 2.76
CA ASN A 156 -8.66 9.72 2.73
C ASN A 156 -7.35 10.51 2.64
N TYR A 157 -7.10 11.16 1.51
CA TYR A 157 -5.85 11.89 1.28
C TYR A 157 -5.76 13.25 2.02
N LYS A 158 -6.79 13.65 2.78
CA LYS A 158 -6.77 14.82 3.65
C LYS A 158 -6.53 14.46 5.12
N THR A 159 -7.07 13.33 5.58
CA THR A 159 -6.93 12.91 6.99
C THR A 159 -5.84 11.85 7.18
N GLY A 160 -5.54 11.04 6.17
CA GLY A 160 -4.63 9.90 6.24
C GLY A 160 -5.32 8.58 6.63
N GLU A 161 -6.60 8.59 6.99
CA GLU A 161 -7.32 7.38 7.38
C GLU A 161 -7.42 6.38 6.22
N MET A 162 -6.92 5.16 6.43
CA MET A 162 -7.19 4.04 5.53
C MET A 162 -8.65 3.61 5.68
N LEU A 163 -9.40 3.56 4.57
CA LEU A 163 -10.81 3.14 4.59
C LEU A 163 -11.00 1.71 4.10
N CYS A 164 -10.16 1.26 3.19
CA CYS A 164 -10.20 -0.10 2.65
C CYS A 164 -8.78 -0.60 2.39
N SER A 165 -8.52 -1.84 2.82
CA SER A 165 -7.31 -2.61 2.51
C SER A 165 -7.72 -4.07 2.42
N VAL A 166 -7.78 -4.61 1.19
CA VAL A 166 -8.24 -5.97 0.91
C VAL A 166 -7.29 -6.66 -0.04
N SER A 167 -6.93 -7.89 0.31
CA SER A 167 -6.04 -8.75 -0.48
C SER A 167 -6.72 -10.09 -0.80
N SER A 168 -6.44 -10.62 -1.99
CA SER A 168 -6.85 -11.94 -2.46
C SER A 168 -5.68 -12.59 -3.20
N PRO A 169 -5.38 -13.91 -3.00
CA PRO A 169 -6.19 -14.90 -2.31
C PRO A 169 -6.24 -14.72 -0.80
N ASN A 170 -7.28 -15.30 -0.19
CA ASN A 170 -7.54 -15.26 1.25
C ASN A 170 -8.25 -16.54 1.72
N PHE A 171 -8.39 -16.69 3.04
CA PHE A 171 -9.15 -17.77 3.67
C PHE A 171 -9.94 -17.27 4.87
N ASP A 172 -10.87 -18.09 5.37
CA ASP A 172 -11.58 -17.81 6.62
C ASP A 172 -10.70 -18.15 7.83
N PRO A 173 -10.25 -17.15 8.64
CA PRO A 173 -9.42 -17.42 9.82
C PRO A 173 -10.13 -18.24 10.91
N SER A 174 -11.45 -18.32 10.90
CA SER A 174 -12.23 -19.19 11.81
C SER A 174 -12.24 -20.64 11.35
N ASN A 175 -12.07 -20.90 10.06
CA ASN A 175 -12.06 -22.24 9.48
C ASN A 175 -11.03 -22.34 8.34
N PRO A 176 -9.72 -22.29 8.67
CA PRO A 176 -8.68 -22.38 7.66
C PRO A 176 -8.76 -23.70 6.88
N PRO A 177 -8.53 -23.69 5.55
CA PRO A 177 -8.50 -24.93 4.78
C PRO A 177 -7.49 -25.92 5.34
N LYS A 178 -7.85 -27.20 5.39
CA LYS A 178 -6.99 -28.25 5.97
C LYS A 178 -5.75 -28.52 5.13
N ASP A 179 -5.82 -28.25 3.84
CA ASP A 179 -4.77 -28.42 2.84
C ASP A 179 -3.92 -27.18 2.62
N LEU A 180 -4.16 -26.10 3.38
CA LEU A 180 -3.52 -24.78 3.21
C LEU A 180 -1.97 -24.86 3.16
N ASP A 181 -1.38 -25.66 4.07
CA ASP A 181 0.08 -25.80 4.21
C ASP A 181 0.65 -26.98 3.40
N THR A 182 -0.20 -27.79 2.77
CA THR A 182 0.20 -29.00 2.03
C THR A 182 -0.13 -28.98 0.55
N ASP A 183 -0.88 -27.97 0.11
CA ASP A 183 -1.25 -27.80 -1.30
C ASP A 183 -0.02 -27.58 -2.19
N LYS A 184 0.06 -28.35 -3.29
CA LYS A 184 1.11 -28.26 -4.30
C LYS A 184 0.57 -27.76 -5.65
N THR A 185 -0.72 -27.47 -5.74
CA THR A 185 -1.36 -27.02 -6.99
C THR A 185 -1.17 -25.53 -7.25
N GLY A 186 -0.74 -24.77 -6.21
CA GLY A 186 -0.61 -23.33 -6.26
C GLY A 186 -1.89 -22.57 -5.94
N LYS A 187 -2.96 -23.24 -5.54
CA LYS A 187 -4.26 -22.65 -5.17
C LYS A 187 -4.14 -21.56 -4.11
N TYR A 188 -3.22 -21.72 -3.17
CA TYR A 188 -3.00 -20.82 -2.04
C TYR A 188 -1.72 -19.97 -2.17
N ASN A 189 -1.13 -19.91 -3.37
CA ASN A 189 0.07 -19.08 -3.56
C ASN A 189 -0.19 -17.63 -3.16
N GLY A 190 0.64 -17.11 -2.24
CA GLY A 190 0.52 -15.75 -1.74
C GLY A 190 -0.58 -15.52 -0.70
N VAL A 191 -1.29 -16.55 -0.23
CA VAL A 191 -2.45 -16.43 0.68
C VAL A 191 -2.13 -15.78 2.03
N TYR A 192 -0.88 -15.84 2.49
CA TYR A 192 -0.40 -15.16 3.69
C TYR A 192 0.18 -13.77 3.42
N LEU A 193 0.30 -13.39 2.14
CA LEU A 193 0.87 -12.10 1.74
C LEU A 193 -0.22 -11.03 1.73
N ASP A 194 0.02 -9.93 2.42
CA ASP A 194 -0.78 -8.72 2.21
C ASP A 194 -0.40 -8.10 0.86
N HIS A 195 -1.23 -8.33 -0.14
CA HIS A 195 -0.99 -7.85 -1.50
C HIS A 195 -1.07 -6.31 -1.62
N VAL A 196 -1.69 -5.62 -0.68
CA VAL A 196 -1.69 -4.16 -0.64
C VAL A 196 -0.30 -3.62 -0.27
N LEU A 197 0.33 -4.22 0.75
CA LEU A 197 1.58 -3.70 1.33
C LEU A 197 2.83 -4.38 0.77
N SER A 198 2.75 -5.68 0.46
CA SER A 198 3.94 -6.54 0.29
C SER A 198 4.08 -7.16 -1.09
N SER A 199 3.13 -6.95 -2.00
CA SER A 199 3.24 -7.45 -3.38
C SER A 199 4.25 -6.67 -4.22
N SER A 200 4.62 -7.28 -5.34
CA SER A 200 5.47 -6.69 -6.39
C SER A 200 4.83 -6.97 -7.73
N TYR A 201 3.98 -6.06 -8.17
CA TYR A 201 3.26 -6.15 -9.44
C TYR A 201 3.92 -5.27 -10.51
N THR A 202 3.96 -5.75 -11.74
CA THR A 202 4.25 -4.92 -12.91
C THR A 202 3.16 -3.84 -13.04
N PRO A 203 3.52 -2.54 -13.07
CA PRO A 203 2.54 -1.45 -13.09
C PRO A 203 1.83 -1.30 -14.44
N GLY A 204 2.51 -1.60 -15.55
CA GLY A 204 2.02 -1.29 -16.88
C GLY A 204 1.68 0.19 -17.02
N SER A 205 0.65 0.51 -17.78
CA SER A 205 0.33 1.90 -18.16
C SER A 205 0.01 2.87 -17.01
N ILE A 206 -0.11 2.42 -15.76
CA ILE A 206 -0.19 3.35 -14.63
C ILE A 206 1.16 4.03 -14.37
N PHE A 207 2.28 3.40 -14.75
CA PHE A 207 3.62 3.99 -14.66
C PHE A 207 3.80 5.21 -15.58
N LYS A 208 2.98 5.35 -16.62
CA LYS A 208 2.98 6.55 -17.47
C LYS A 208 2.73 7.84 -16.68
N LEU A 209 2.16 7.76 -15.47
CA LEU A 209 2.07 8.89 -14.55
C LEU A 209 3.46 9.31 -14.04
N VAL A 210 4.36 8.34 -13.77
CA VAL A 210 5.77 8.62 -13.40
C VAL A 210 6.51 9.27 -14.57
N THR A 211 6.38 8.70 -15.76
CA THR A 211 6.96 9.27 -16.99
C THR A 211 6.40 10.65 -17.27
N SER A 212 5.11 10.90 -16.98
CA SER A 212 4.48 12.22 -17.11
C SER A 212 5.10 13.25 -16.17
N VAL A 213 5.43 12.89 -14.92
CA VAL A 213 6.16 13.79 -14.00
C VAL A 213 7.51 14.16 -14.60
N GLY A 214 8.27 13.19 -15.09
CA GLY A 214 9.54 13.44 -15.79
C GLY A 214 9.36 14.38 -16.99
N ALA A 215 8.33 14.17 -17.81
CA ALA A 215 8.04 14.98 -18.98
C ALA A 215 7.62 16.41 -18.62
N ILE A 216 6.71 16.59 -17.67
CA ILE A 216 6.23 17.91 -17.21
C ILE A 216 7.39 18.76 -16.68
N GLU A 217 8.32 18.13 -15.97
CA GLU A 217 9.43 18.85 -15.35
C GLU A 217 10.62 19.12 -16.26
N ASN A 218 10.78 18.38 -17.37
CA ASN A 218 12.00 18.41 -18.17
C ASN A 218 11.82 18.68 -19.67
N ILE A 219 10.57 18.61 -20.19
CA ILE A 219 10.31 18.87 -21.62
C ILE A 219 9.63 20.22 -21.78
N ALA A 220 10.33 21.15 -22.44
CA ALA A 220 9.77 22.47 -22.71
C ALA A 220 8.57 22.38 -23.65
N ASN A 221 7.58 23.28 -23.44
CA ASN A 221 6.39 23.39 -24.29
C ASN A 221 5.63 22.06 -24.49
N LEU A 222 5.58 21.21 -23.47
CA LEU A 222 4.99 19.86 -23.51
C LEU A 222 3.59 19.84 -24.11
N ASP A 223 2.75 20.83 -23.81
CA ASP A 223 1.36 20.89 -24.29
C ASP A 223 1.23 21.10 -25.80
N SER A 224 2.23 21.72 -26.45
CA SER A 224 2.27 21.94 -27.89
C SER A 224 3.03 20.81 -28.63
N ARG A 225 3.64 19.89 -27.90
CA ARG A 225 4.34 18.74 -28.48
C ARG A 225 3.37 17.67 -28.95
N THR A 226 3.76 17.00 -30.01
CA THR A 226 3.02 15.88 -30.61
C THR A 226 3.93 14.70 -30.90
N TRP A 227 3.33 13.51 -30.95
CA TRP A 227 4.00 12.24 -31.27
C TRP A 227 3.17 11.47 -32.30
N ASP A 228 3.85 10.87 -33.26
CA ASP A 228 3.23 10.03 -34.28
C ASP A 228 3.05 8.61 -33.74
N CYS A 229 1.79 8.23 -33.50
CA CYS A 229 1.38 7.00 -32.85
C CYS A 229 0.66 6.10 -33.86
N ASN A 230 1.36 5.69 -34.92
CA ASN A 230 0.82 4.92 -36.05
C ASN A 230 0.78 3.41 -35.79
N GLY A 231 0.52 3.01 -34.53
CA GLY A 231 0.36 1.63 -34.10
C GLY A 231 1.60 0.95 -33.59
N SER A 232 2.80 1.37 -34.01
CA SER A 232 4.07 0.86 -33.47
C SER A 232 5.26 1.73 -33.81
N ILE A 233 6.34 1.58 -33.03
CA ILE A 233 7.68 2.11 -33.30
C ILE A 233 8.70 0.99 -33.11
N THR A 234 9.77 0.98 -33.92
CA THR A 234 10.89 0.05 -33.77
C THR A 234 12.11 0.80 -33.20
N ILE A 235 12.64 0.33 -32.09
CA ILE A 235 13.79 0.90 -31.37
C ILE A 235 14.80 -0.24 -31.16
N ASN A 236 16.02 -0.06 -31.65
CA ASN A 236 17.09 -1.07 -31.58
C ASN A 236 16.63 -2.46 -32.08
N GLY A 237 15.84 -2.51 -33.16
CA GLY A 237 15.30 -3.73 -33.73
C GLY A 237 14.11 -4.35 -33.00
N ASN A 238 13.71 -3.79 -31.83
CA ASN A 238 12.58 -4.25 -31.02
C ASN A 238 11.36 -3.36 -31.25
N LYS A 239 10.19 -3.99 -31.39
CA LYS A 239 8.94 -3.30 -31.68
C LYS A 239 8.19 -2.96 -30.39
N ILE A 240 7.81 -1.68 -30.22
CA ILE A 240 6.88 -1.22 -29.19
C ILE A 240 5.56 -0.91 -29.89
N THR A 241 4.46 -1.47 -29.38
CA THR A 241 3.15 -1.43 -30.05
C THR A 241 2.11 -0.70 -29.20
N ASP A 242 1.25 0.06 -29.88
CA ASP A 242 -0.02 0.55 -29.36
C ASP A 242 -1.15 -0.47 -29.61
N VAL A 243 -2.24 -0.31 -28.87
CA VAL A 243 -3.46 -1.14 -29.07
C VAL A 243 -4.10 -0.86 -30.44
N ALA A 244 -3.93 0.36 -30.97
CA ALA A 244 -4.46 0.79 -32.26
C ALA A 244 -3.55 1.85 -32.88
N SER A 245 -3.74 2.15 -34.17
CA SER A 245 -3.15 3.31 -34.81
C SER A 245 -3.96 4.56 -34.45
N TYR A 246 -3.30 5.55 -33.84
CA TYR A 246 -3.94 6.77 -33.34
C TYR A 246 -3.63 8.01 -34.14
N GLY A 247 -2.68 7.94 -35.10
CA GLY A 247 -2.15 9.12 -35.78
C GLY A 247 -1.33 10.00 -34.84
N THR A 248 -1.30 11.29 -35.13
CA THR A 248 -0.55 12.26 -34.32
C THR A 248 -1.32 12.63 -33.05
N LEU A 249 -0.69 12.45 -31.89
CA LEU A 249 -1.27 12.71 -30.57
C LEU A 249 -0.52 13.85 -29.84
N SER A 250 -1.27 14.77 -29.23
CA SER A 250 -0.72 15.65 -28.19
C SER A 250 -0.44 14.84 -26.91
N PHE A 251 0.36 15.39 -26.00
CA PHE A 251 0.71 14.72 -24.73
C PHE A 251 -0.53 14.28 -23.95
N LYS A 252 -1.51 15.18 -23.79
CA LYS A 252 -2.77 14.92 -23.11
C LYS A 252 -3.52 13.73 -23.73
N ASN A 253 -3.62 13.69 -25.05
CA ASN A 253 -4.28 12.60 -25.76
C ASN A 253 -3.48 11.29 -25.70
N ALA A 254 -2.15 11.36 -25.74
CA ALA A 254 -1.27 10.19 -25.60
C ALA A 254 -1.45 9.52 -24.23
N LEU A 255 -1.55 10.31 -23.13
CA LEU A 255 -1.83 9.78 -21.80
C LEU A 255 -3.24 9.19 -21.72
N ALA A 256 -4.24 9.86 -22.26
CA ALA A 256 -5.63 9.43 -22.21
C ALA A 256 -5.88 8.15 -23.04
N LYS A 257 -5.32 8.06 -24.23
CA LYS A 257 -5.34 6.85 -25.09
C LYS A 257 -4.34 5.80 -24.63
N SER A 258 -3.48 6.14 -23.66
CA SER A 258 -2.47 5.24 -23.13
C SER A 258 -1.47 4.74 -24.18
N SER A 259 -1.04 5.60 -25.14
CA SER A 259 -0.13 5.22 -26.21
C SER A 259 1.23 4.77 -25.64
N ASN A 260 1.64 3.55 -25.97
CA ASN A 260 2.97 3.03 -25.64
C ASN A 260 4.02 3.70 -26.53
N VAL A 261 3.69 3.94 -27.79
CA VAL A 261 4.57 4.57 -28.77
C VAL A 261 5.00 5.97 -28.34
N ALA A 262 4.04 6.81 -27.90
CA ALA A 262 4.35 8.14 -27.39
C ALA A 262 5.21 8.08 -26.11
N PHE A 263 4.80 7.26 -25.14
CA PHE A 263 5.48 7.21 -23.83
C PHE A 263 6.86 6.55 -23.89
N ALA A 264 7.09 5.63 -24.80
CA ALA A 264 8.43 5.10 -25.08
C ALA A 264 9.36 6.19 -25.63
N GLN A 265 8.90 6.97 -26.62
CA GLN A 265 9.66 8.10 -27.17
C GLN A 265 9.97 9.16 -26.11
N ILE A 266 8.97 9.49 -25.25
CA ILE A 266 9.14 10.43 -24.14
C ILE A 266 10.20 9.91 -23.15
N ALA A 267 10.15 8.64 -22.77
CA ALA A 267 11.12 8.05 -21.84
C ALA A 267 12.55 8.08 -22.41
N ILE A 268 12.71 7.79 -23.70
CA ILE A 268 14.01 7.86 -24.39
C ILE A 268 14.51 9.31 -24.48
N GLU A 269 13.65 10.28 -24.78
CA GLU A 269 13.99 11.71 -24.81
C GLU A 269 14.42 12.20 -23.42
N LEU A 270 13.76 11.77 -22.35
CA LEU A 270 14.14 12.07 -20.97
C LEU A 270 15.49 11.46 -20.58
N GLY A 271 15.77 10.27 -21.09
CA GLY A 271 16.94 9.48 -20.72
C GLY A 271 16.86 8.87 -19.33
N LYS A 272 17.78 7.96 -19.04
CA LYS A 272 17.81 7.16 -17.80
C LYS A 272 17.84 8.01 -16.54
N GLU A 273 18.64 9.06 -16.53
CA GLU A 273 18.85 9.93 -15.37
C GLU A 273 17.57 10.64 -14.94
N LYS A 274 16.87 11.31 -15.87
CA LYS A 274 15.63 12.03 -15.56
C LYS A 274 14.48 11.09 -15.24
N MET A 275 14.41 9.93 -15.90
CA MET A 275 13.43 8.90 -15.59
C MET A 275 13.66 8.32 -14.18
N THR A 276 14.91 8.03 -13.81
CA THR A 276 15.26 7.56 -12.45
C THR A 276 14.98 8.64 -11.41
N ALA A 277 15.30 9.91 -11.70
CA ALA A 277 15.01 11.02 -10.80
C ALA A 277 13.49 11.17 -10.56
N ALA A 278 12.66 11.10 -11.61
CA ALA A 278 11.21 11.16 -11.51
C ALA A 278 10.65 9.96 -10.71
N ALA A 279 11.14 8.75 -10.94
CA ALA A 279 10.72 7.57 -10.18
C ALA A 279 11.10 7.69 -8.70
N ASN A 280 12.35 8.07 -8.39
CA ASN A 280 12.83 8.22 -7.02
C ASN A 280 12.09 9.34 -6.27
N SER A 281 11.82 10.48 -6.90
CA SER A 281 11.04 11.56 -6.28
C SER A 281 9.65 11.09 -5.86
N LEU A 282 9.01 10.26 -6.69
CA LEU A 282 7.70 9.68 -6.40
C LEU A 282 7.73 8.51 -5.41
N GLY A 283 8.92 8.13 -4.90
CA GLY A 283 9.03 7.13 -3.85
C GLY A 283 9.37 5.71 -4.33
N PHE A 284 9.70 5.50 -5.60
CA PHE A 284 10.29 4.23 -6.04
C PHE A 284 11.63 4.00 -5.33
N ASN A 285 12.02 2.74 -5.22
CA ASN A 285 13.26 2.26 -4.58
C ASN A 285 13.33 2.51 -3.05
N ARG A 286 12.25 2.96 -2.41
CA ARG A 286 12.11 3.06 -0.96
C ARG A 286 10.87 2.31 -0.45
N SER A 287 10.85 1.95 0.83
CA SER A 287 9.68 1.46 1.54
C SER A 287 8.96 2.60 2.24
N PHE A 288 7.67 2.40 2.51
CA PHE A 288 6.85 3.29 3.33
C PHE A 288 6.48 2.58 4.63
N ASP A 289 6.08 3.35 5.61
CA ASP A 289 5.64 2.87 6.91
C ASP A 289 4.15 3.13 7.10
N LEU A 290 3.42 2.10 7.51
CA LEU A 290 2.01 2.14 7.89
C LEU A 290 1.87 1.68 9.34
N ASP A 291 1.92 2.60 10.30
CA ASP A 291 1.85 2.31 11.73
C ASP A 291 2.84 1.23 12.20
N GLY A 292 4.12 1.36 11.80
CA GLY A 292 5.17 0.41 12.13
C GLY A 292 5.24 -0.82 11.20
N ILE A 293 4.31 -0.96 10.25
CA ILE A 293 4.33 -2.03 9.25
C ILE A 293 5.00 -1.49 7.98
N SER A 294 6.19 -2.05 7.64
CA SER A 294 6.94 -1.61 6.46
C SER A 294 6.37 -2.23 5.18
N THR A 295 6.21 -1.41 4.13
CA THR A 295 5.81 -1.90 2.80
C THR A 295 6.99 -2.49 2.04
N SER A 296 6.71 -3.36 1.06
CA SER A 296 7.69 -3.70 0.04
C SER A 296 8.06 -2.47 -0.79
N LYS A 297 9.31 -2.43 -1.26
CA LYS A 297 9.76 -1.34 -2.15
C LYS A 297 9.18 -1.53 -3.54
N SER A 298 8.65 -0.46 -4.11
CA SER A 298 8.50 -0.38 -5.57
C SER A 298 9.87 -0.23 -6.22
N VAL A 299 10.07 -0.85 -7.37
CA VAL A 299 11.39 -0.92 -8.04
C VAL A 299 11.33 -0.19 -9.37
N TYR A 300 12.30 0.68 -9.60
CA TYR A 300 12.64 1.24 -10.90
C TYR A 300 14.16 1.19 -11.09
N LYS A 301 14.63 0.46 -12.09
CA LYS A 301 16.07 0.28 -12.34
C LYS A 301 16.33 0.17 -13.84
N VAL A 302 17.03 1.17 -14.40
CA VAL A 302 17.33 1.28 -15.84
C VAL A 302 18.80 1.58 -16.15
N ASP A 303 19.72 1.42 -15.18
CA ASP A 303 21.13 1.80 -15.32
C ASP A 303 21.79 1.15 -16.55
N GLY A 304 21.55 -0.15 -16.79
CA GLY A 304 22.07 -0.93 -17.92
C GLY A 304 21.14 -1.00 -19.12
N ALA A 305 19.94 -0.38 -19.08
CA ALA A 305 18.91 -0.56 -20.10
C ALA A 305 19.36 0.00 -21.47
N ALA A 306 19.06 -0.70 -22.56
CA ALA A 306 19.11 -0.15 -23.90
C ALA A 306 17.89 0.76 -24.16
N ASP A 307 17.87 1.51 -25.27
CA ASP A 307 16.79 2.48 -25.52
C ASP A 307 15.41 1.80 -25.65
N ASN A 308 15.33 0.60 -26.24
CA ASN A 308 14.08 -0.15 -26.29
C ASN A 308 13.60 -0.57 -24.89
N GLU A 309 14.51 -0.95 -24.00
CA GLU A 309 14.21 -1.33 -22.60
C GLU A 309 13.81 -0.08 -21.79
N LEU A 310 14.50 1.06 -21.99
CA LEU A 310 14.11 2.35 -21.43
C LEU A 310 12.72 2.78 -21.93
N GLY A 311 12.42 2.59 -23.20
CA GLY A 311 11.11 2.81 -23.78
C GLY A 311 10.03 1.96 -23.11
N TRP A 312 10.29 0.66 -22.91
CA TRP A 312 9.38 -0.24 -22.20
C TRP A 312 9.23 0.12 -20.72
N SER A 313 10.31 0.55 -20.04
CA SER A 313 10.20 1.03 -18.65
C SER A 313 9.35 2.30 -18.55
N GLY A 314 9.41 3.19 -19.55
CA GLY A 314 8.57 4.40 -19.61
C GLY A 314 7.07 4.10 -19.71
N VAL A 315 6.67 2.90 -20.11
CA VAL A 315 5.28 2.44 -20.14
C VAL A 315 4.93 1.48 -18.99
N GLY A 316 5.88 1.25 -18.06
CA GLY A 316 5.67 0.44 -16.86
C GLY A 316 5.85 -1.06 -17.08
N GLN A 317 6.74 -1.41 -18.00
CA GLN A 317 7.17 -2.79 -18.29
C GLN A 317 8.67 -2.92 -17.98
N TYR A 318 9.33 -3.92 -18.52
CA TYR A 318 10.74 -4.22 -18.25
C TYR A 318 10.93 -4.75 -16.82
N THR A 319 11.62 -4.02 -15.94
CA THR A 319 11.89 -4.43 -14.55
C THR A 319 11.08 -3.66 -13.52
N ASP A 320 10.13 -2.86 -13.96
CA ASP A 320 9.34 -1.99 -13.09
C ASP A 320 8.37 -2.81 -12.22
N LEU A 321 8.41 -2.56 -10.92
CA LEU A 321 7.54 -3.20 -9.94
C LEU A 321 6.94 -2.19 -8.97
N THR A 322 5.69 -2.40 -8.57
CA THR A 322 4.99 -1.55 -7.59
C THR A 322 4.00 -2.36 -6.76
N ASN A 323 3.49 -1.75 -5.70
CA ASN A 323 2.41 -2.28 -4.88
C ASN A 323 1.24 -1.29 -4.80
N PRO A 324 0.03 -1.77 -4.49
CA PRO A 324 -1.16 -0.91 -4.41
C PRO A 324 -1.05 0.22 -3.39
N PHE A 325 -0.40 0.00 -2.25
CA PHE A 325 -0.20 1.04 -1.24
C PHE A 325 0.58 2.23 -1.80
N HIS A 326 1.71 1.98 -2.45
CA HIS A 326 2.53 3.03 -3.04
C HIS A 326 1.77 3.81 -4.12
N MET A 327 1.06 3.09 -5.01
CA MET A 327 0.28 3.75 -6.05
C MET A 327 -0.87 4.59 -5.47
N MET A 328 -1.55 4.12 -4.44
CA MET A 328 -2.57 4.87 -3.72
C MET A 328 -1.98 6.14 -3.05
N LEU A 329 -0.82 6.02 -2.39
CA LEU A 329 -0.11 7.14 -1.77
C LEU A 329 0.28 8.19 -2.81
N MET A 330 0.79 7.76 -3.97
CA MET A 330 1.13 8.64 -5.09
C MET A 330 -0.11 9.37 -5.62
N MET A 331 -1.27 8.70 -5.69
CA MET A 331 -2.53 9.35 -6.06
C MET A 331 -2.93 10.42 -5.04
N GLY A 332 -2.78 10.15 -3.76
CA GLY A 332 -2.99 11.14 -2.70
C GLY A 332 -2.04 12.33 -2.77
N ALA A 333 -0.78 12.10 -3.13
CA ALA A 333 0.17 13.18 -3.36
C ALA A 333 -0.25 14.11 -4.52
N ILE A 334 -0.67 13.52 -5.65
CA ILE A 334 -1.17 14.29 -6.80
C ILE A 334 -2.41 15.10 -6.41
N ALA A 335 -3.32 14.49 -5.65
CA ALA A 335 -4.55 15.15 -5.17
C ALA A 335 -4.28 16.28 -4.19
N ASN A 336 -3.19 16.21 -3.44
CA ASN A 336 -2.83 17.11 -2.34
C ASN A 336 -1.55 17.91 -2.64
N ASP A 337 -1.49 18.52 -3.82
CA ASP A 337 -0.46 19.48 -4.25
C ASP A 337 0.99 18.97 -4.12
N GLY A 338 1.17 17.68 -4.31
CA GLY A 338 2.47 17.01 -4.30
C GLY A 338 2.95 16.50 -2.95
N ILE A 339 2.25 16.77 -1.87
CA ILE A 339 2.61 16.32 -0.52
C ILE A 339 1.53 15.36 -0.01
N PRO A 340 1.79 14.06 0.07
CA PRO A 340 0.78 13.12 0.57
C PRO A 340 0.62 13.25 2.08
N VAL A 341 -0.59 13.04 2.55
CA VAL A 341 -0.83 12.75 3.96
C VAL A 341 -0.45 11.30 4.22
N LYS A 342 0.33 11.04 5.27
CA LYS A 342 0.75 9.70 5.66
C LYS A 342 -0.46 8.84 6.00
N PRO A 343 -0.68 7.70 5.32
CA PRO A 343 -1.75 6.79 5.67
C PRO A 343 -1.54 6.17 7.05
N TYR A 344 -2.63 5.91 7.78
CA TYR A 344 -2.61 5.18 9.04
C TYR A 344 -3.84 4.27 9.20
N LEU A 345 -3.62 3.14 9.89
CA LEU A 345 -4.64 2.12 10.18
C LEU A 345 -5.20 2.24 11.59
N ILE A 346 -4.39 2.66 12.56
CA ILE A 346 -4.74 2.68 13.98
C ILE A 346 -5.43 3.98 14.33
N SER A 347 -6.74 3.92 14.56
CA SER A 347 -7.51 5.06 15.07
C SER A 347 -7.21 5.30 16.54
N SER A 348 -7.22 4.24 17.36
CA SER A 348 -6.83 4.32 18.77
C SER A 348 -6.45 2.97 19.35
N ILE A 349 -5.60 3.01 20.39
CA ILE A 349 -5.32 1.87 21.27
C ILE A 349 -5.77 2.26 22.68
N THR A 350 -6.69 1.48 23.26
CA THR A 350 -7.30 1.78 24.56
C THR A 350 -7.08 0.60 25.52
N THR A 351 -6.47 0.90 26.67
CA THR A 351 -6.21 -0.11 27.71
C THR A 351 -7.52 -0.65 28.32
N PRO A 352 -7.50 -1.79 29.02
CA PRO A 352 -8.66 -2.31 29.75
C PRO A 352 -9.24 -1.36 30.81
N PHE A 353 -8.48 -0.33 31.20
CA PHE A 353 -8.88 0.72 32.16
C PHE A 353 -9.50 1.93 31.48
N GLY A 354 -9.64 1.94 30.15
CA GLY A 354 -10.19 3.05 29.40
C GLY A 354 -9.18 4.17 29.06
N LEU A 355 -7.88 3.99 29.36
CA LEU A 355 -6.85 4.97 28.98
C LEU A 355 -6.44 4.74 27.51
N THR A 356 -6.54 5.76 26.70
CA THR A 356 -6.04 5.76 25.33
C THR A 356 -4.54 6.03 25.35
N THR A 357 -3.75 5.06 24.90
CA THR A 357 -2.28 5.12 24.84
C THR A 357 -1.74 5.56 23.49
N GLN A 358 -2.54 5.36 22.43
CA GLN A 358 -2.21 5.83 21.08
C GLN A 358 -3.48 6.34 20.40
N SER A 359 -3.35 7.45 19.65
CA SER A 359 -4.40 7.99 18.79
C SER A 359 -3.83 8.28 17.41
N GLY A 360 -4.52 7.83 16.38
CA GLY A 360 -4.23 8.19 15.00
C GLY A 360 -4.46 9.69 14.77
N HIS A 361 -3.62 10.30 13.99
CA HIS A 361 -3.76 11.71 13.61
C HIS A 361 -3.11 11.98 12.26
N THR A 362 -3.58 13.02 11.62
CA THR A 362 -3.05 13.48 10.32
C THR A 362 -1.58 13.89 10.45
N LYS A 363 -0.74 13.27 9.63
CA LYS A 363 0.68 13.62 9.46
C LYS A 363 0.98 13.79 7.99
N MET A 364 1.81 14.78 7.66
CA MET A 364 2.31 14.91 6.29
C MET A 364 3.48 13.96 6.07
N GLU A 365 3.56 13.39 4.88
CA GLU A 365 4.72 12.66 4.38
C GLU A 365 5.68 13.64 3.66
N THR A 366 6.85 13.19 3.29
CA THR A 366 7.79 13.96 2.45
C THR A 366 7.14 14.30 1.11
N GLN A 367 7.36 15.52 0.62
CA GLN A 367 6.91 15.94 -0.71
C GLN A 367 7.42 15.00 -1.80
N LEU A 368 6.52 14.52 -2.67
CA LEU A 368 6.84 13.61 -3.76
C LEU A 368 7.01 14.33 -5.10
N LEU A 369 6.27 15.42 -5.32
CA LEU A 369 6.34 16.20 -6.56
C LEU A 369 5.98 17.67 -6.28
N LYS A 370 6.35 18.57 -7.20
CA LYS A 370 6.03 20.00 -7.09
C LYS A 370 4.53 20.22 -7.24
N ALA A 371 3.98 21.22 -6.56
CA ALA A 371 2.56 21.56 -6.65
C ALA A 371 2.12 21.86 -8.09
N SER A 372 2.94 22.56 -8.86
CA SER A 372 2.66 22.85 -10.28
C SER A 372 2.63 21.58 -11.15
N THR A 373 3.49 20.61 -10.85
CA THR A 373 3.52 19.29 -11.52
C THR A 373 2.28 18.48 -11.15
N ALA A 374 1.89 18.48 -9.87
CA ALA A 374 0.69 17.82 -9.36
C ALA A 374 -0.57 18.37 -10.04
N GLU A 375 -0.72 19.70 -10.09
CA GLU A 375 -1.88 20.35 -10.71
C GLU A 375 -1.98 20.01 -12.23
N LYS A 376 -0.85 20.03 -12.94
CA LYS A 376 -0.82 19.68 -14.35
C LYS A 376 -1.23 18.22 -14.58
N LEU A 377 -0.69 17.31 -13.77
CA LEU A 377 -1.00 15.89 -13.85
C LEU A 377 -2.46 15.60 -13.50
N LYS A 378 -3.01 16.29 -12.49
CA LYS A 378 -4.43 16.26 -12.14
C LYS A 378 -5.33 16.63 -13.31
N GLN A 379 -5.00 17.70 -14.05
CA GLN A 379 -5.73 18.11 -15.26
C GLN A 379 -5.73 17.02 -16.33
N TYR A 380 -4.58 16.40 -16.59
CA TYR A 380 -4.49 15.31 -17.57
C TYR A 380 -5.26 14.05 -17.12
N MET A 381 -5.15 13.69 -15.84
CA MET A 381 -5.89 12.54 -15.29
C MET A 381 -7.40 12.79 -15.26
N ARG A 382 -7.82 14.04 -15.02
CA ARG A 382 -9.24 14.43 -15.13
C ARG A 382 -9.73 14.30 -16.56
N TYR A 383 -8.93 14.72 -17.54
CA TYR A 383 -9.22 14.57 -18.95
C TYR A 383 -9.37 13.09 -19.37
N ASN A 384 -8.55 12.19 -18.82
CA ASN A 384 -8.72 10.75 -19.09
C ASN A 384 -10.13 10.28 -18.74
N VAL A 385 -10.67 10.71 -17.59
CA VAL A 385 -12.01 10.30 -17.16
C VAL A 385 -13.10 11.00 -17.95
N SER A 386 -13.05 12.34 -18.05
CA SER A 386 -14.10 13.10 -18.70
C SER A 386 -14.26 12.79 -20.18
N SER A 387 -13.15 12.47 -20.87
CA SER A 387 -13.15 12.31 -22.33
C SER A 387 -13.08 10.87 -22.83
N TYR A 388 -12.61 9.92 -21.98
CA TYR A 388 -12.39 8.54 -22.43
C TYR A 388 -13.05 7.48 -21.55
N TYR A 389 -12.98 7.61 -20.20
CA TYR A 389 -13.56 6.60 -19.31
C TYR A 389 -15.05 6.85 -19.06
N GLY A 390 -15.45 8.12 -19.06
CA GLY A 390 -16.81 8.59 -18.81
C GLY A 390 -17.09 8.92 -17.35
N ASP A 391 -17.59 10.13 -17.08
CA ASP A 391 -17.95 10.59 -15.73
C ASP A 391 -19.07 9.77 -15.08
N LYS A 392 -19.90 9.12 -15.89
CA LYS A 392 -20.95 8.20 -15.42
C LYS A 392 -20.39 7.03 -14.59
N MET A 393 -19.11 6.71 -14.78
CA MET A 393 -18.41 5.68 -14.01
C MET A 393 -18.27 6.07 -12.53
N PHE A 394 -18.15 7.37 -12.23
CA PHE A 394 -17.93 7.91 -10.89
C PHE A 394 -18.86 9.10 -10.60
N PRO A 395 -20.18 8.87 -10.45
CA PRO A 395 -21.16 9.94 -10.34
C PRO A 395 -20.86 10.90 -9.19
N GLY A 396 -20.71 12.20 -9.50
CA GLY A 396 -20.51 13.26 -8.51
C GLY A 396 -19.11 13.35 -7.88
N LEU A 397 -18.15 12.49 -8.28
CA LEU A 397 -16.81 12.43 -7.65
C LEU A 397 -15.73 13.21 -8.43
N ALA A 398 -16.00 13.62 -9.66
CA ALA A 398 -15.00 14.29 -10.51
C ALA A 398 -13.64 13.57 -10.50
N VAL A 399 -13.64 12.25 -10.68
CA VAL A 399 -12.46 11.40 -10.52
C VAL A 399 -11.38 11.74 -11.55
N CYS A 400 -10.13 11.81 -11.07
CA CYS A 400 -8.90 11.82 -11.85
C CYS A 400 -8.30 10.41 -11.79
N ALA A 401 -8.10 9.75 -12.94
CA ALA A 401 -7.66 8.36 -12.93
C ALA A 401 -6.78 7.98 -14.13
N LYS A 402 -6.09 6.84 -13.96
CA LYS A 402 -5.37 6.13 -15.01
C LYS A 402 -5.60 4.62 -14.87
N THR A 403 -5.93 3.97 -15.99
CA THR A 403 -5.97 2.52 -16.09
C THR A 403 -4.62 1.96 -16.54
N GLY A 404 -4.37 0.72 -16.17
CA GLY A 404 -3.22 -0.06 -16.61
C GLY A 404 -3.64 -1.46 -17.02
N THR A 405 -2.93 -1.99 -18.01
CA THR A 405 -2.93 -3.40 -18.38
C THR A 405 -1.47 -3.78 -18.47
N ALA A 406 -1.03 -4.63 -17.56
CA ALA A 406 0.38 -4.98 -17.41
C ALA A 406 0.60 -6.43 -17.81
N GLU A 407 1.35 -6.66 -18.85
CA GLU A 407 1.73 -8.01 -19.26
C GLU A 407 2.70 -8.63 -18.25
N VAL A 408 2.47 -9.89 -17.91
CA VAL A 408 3.24 -10.60 -16.87
C VAL A 408 4.03 -11.79 -17.44
N GLY A 409 3.98 -11.99 -18.74
CA GLY A 409 4.69 -13.07 -19.44
C GLY A 409 4.14 -14.47 -19.13
N GLY A 410 4.86 -15.50 -19.61
CA GLY A 410 4.53 -16.90 -19.32
C GLY A 410 3.16 -17.37 -19.85
N GLY A 411 2.59 -16.72 -20.87
CA GLY A 411 1.28 -17.07 -21.42
C GLY A 411 0.09 -16.76 -20.52
N LYS A 412 0.30 -16.04 -19.42
CA LYS A 412 -0.76 -15.58 -18.52
C LYS A 412 -1.45 -14.35 -19.08
N ASN A 413 -2.74 -14.16 -18.74
CA ASN A 413 -3.40 -12.90 -18.99
C ASN A 413 -2.76 -11.77 -18.15
N PRO A 414 -2.83 -10.51 -18.61
CA PRO A 414 -2.23 -9.39 -17.91
C PRO A 414 -2.88 -9.11 -16.55
N ASN A 415 -2.22 -8.29 -15.75
CA ASN A 415 -2.80 -7.66 -14.56
C ASN A 415 -3.50 -6.36 -14.96
N GLY A 416 -4.74 -6.20 -14.51
CA GLY A 416 -5.53 -5.00 -14.72
C GLY A 416 -5.43 -4.05 -13.54
N TRP A 417 -5.08 -2.77 -13.81
CA TRP A 417 -4.97 -1.71 -12.80
C TRP A 417 -5.97 -0.59 -13.03
N MET A 418 -6.41 0.02 -11.94
CA MET A 418 -6.93 1.38 -11.94
C MET A 418 -6.46 2.10 -10.69
N VAL A 419 -5.88 3.30 -10.89
CA VAL A 419 -5.44 4.19 -9.82
C VAL A 419 -6.01 5.57 -10.03
N GLY A 420 -6.31 6.28 -8.95
CA GLY A 420 -6.90 7.61 -9.05
C GLY A 420 -7.34 8.20 -7.73
N PHE A 421 -8.00 9.34 -7.83
CA PHE A 421 -8.55 10.04 -6.67
C PHE A 421 -9.79 10.85 -7.08
N SER A 422 -10.65 11.13 -6.11
CA SER A 422 -11.75 12.07 -6.24
C SER A 422 -11.26 13.50 -6.07
N SER A 423 -11.64 14.40 -6.98
CA SER A 423 -11.39 15.84 -6.83
C SER A 423 -12.54 16.56 -6.11
N ASN A 424 -13.57 15.84 -5.67
CA ASN A 424 -14.64 16.41 -4.86
C ASN A 424 -14.15 16.59 -3.41
N GLU A 425 -14.14 17.82 -2.92
CA GLU A 425 -13.65 18.18 -1.58
C GLU A 425 -14.38 17.45 -0.44
N ASN A 426 -15.66 17.13 -0.64
CA ASN A 426 -16.45 16.38 0.35
C ASN A 426 -16.13 14.87 0.36
N THR A 427 -15.37 14.39 -0.61
CA THR A 427 -14.99 12.97 -0.74
C THR A 427 -13.53 12.84 -1.13
N PRO A 428 -12.59 13.30 -0.29
CA PRO A 428 -11.16 13.37 -0.61
C PRO A 428 -10.51 11.98 -0.53
N LEU A 429 -10.86 11.10 -1.45
CA LEU A 429 -10.45 9.71 -1.49
C LEU A 429 -9.45 9.45 -2.62
N ALA A 430 -8.35 8.76 -2.30
CA ALA A 430 -7.44 8.20 -3.29
C ALA A 430 -7.45 6.67 -3.22
N PHE A 431 -7.24 6.02 -4.36
CA PHE A 431 -7.38 4.57 -4.49
C PHE A 431 -6.36 3.95 -5.43
N ALA A 432 -6.09 2.66 -5.21
CA ALA A 432 -5.43 1.77 -6.13
C ALA A 432 -6.12 0.40 -6.12
N VAL A 433 -6.43 -0.12 -7.28
CA VAL A 433 -7.02 -1.45 -7.49
C VAL A 433 -6.19 -2.20 -8.50
N VAL A 434 -5.85 -3.44 -8.18
CA VAL A 434 -5.22 -4.41 -9.09
C VAL A 434 -6.01 -5.70 -9.09
N VAL A 435 -6.18 -6.27 -10.29
CA VAL A 435 -6.80 -7.59 -10.50
C VAL A 435 -5.86 -8.40 -11.37
N GLU A 436 -5.46 -9.57 -10.89
CA GLU A 436 -4.56 -10.45 -11.61
C GLU A 436 -5.28 -11.23 -12.70
N ASN A 437 -4.55 -11.63 -13.73
CA ASN A 437 -4.98 -12.55 -14.77
C ASN A 437 -6.31 -12.15 -15.42
N THR A 438 -6.43 -10.89 -15.83
CA THR A 438 -7.66 -10.31 -16.41
C THR A 438 -7.42 -9.80 -17.84
N LYS A 439 -8.52 -9.48 -18.56
CA LYS A 439 -8.43 -8.98 -19.95
C LYS A 439 -7.96 -7.52 -20.03
N SER A 440 -8.41 -6.67 -19.13
CA SER A 440 -8.03 -5.25 -19.11
C SER A 440 -8.29 -4.58 -17.76
N GLY A 441 -7.54 -3.52 -17.47
CA GLY A 441 -7.74 -2.73 -16.25
C GLY A 441 -9.12 -2.07 -16.18
N MET A 442 -9.64 -1.58 -17.32
CA MET A 442 -10.95 -0.90 -17.36
C MET A 442 -12.10 -1.85 -17.03
N SER A 443 -12.12 -3.05 -17.62
CA SER A 443 -13.20 -4.02 -17.43
C SER A 443 -13.16 -4.78 -16.11
N SER A 444 -12.04 -4.71 -15.38
CA SER A 444 -11.84 -5.37 -14.08
C SER A 444 -11.63 -4.36 -12.95
N ALA A 445 -10.41 -3.88 -12.74
CA ALA A 445 -10.07 -2.93 -11.68
C ALA A 445 -10.91 -1.64 -11.75
N GLY A 446 -11.25 -1.17 -12.95
CA GLY A 446 -12.11 -0.01 -13.17
C GLY A 446 -13.53 -0.18 -12.62
N GLN A 447 -14.16 -1.32 -12.86
CA GLN A 447 -15.51 -1.61 -12.35
C GLN A 447 -15.51 -1.74 -10.81
N ILE A 448 -14.45 -2.33 -10.25
CA ILE A 448 -14.27 -2.44 -8.79
C ILE A 448 -14.09 -1.05 -8.20
N ALA A 449 -13.19 -0.24 -8.75
CA ALA A 449 -12.95 1.14 -8.30
C ALA A 449 -14.22 1.99 -8.34
N SER A 450 -14.99 1.92 -9.42
CA SER A 450 -16.28 2.62 -9.58
C SER A 450 -17.26 2.28 -8.45
N ALA A 451 -17.48 0.99 -8.20
CA ALA A 451 -18.39 0.53 -7.16
C ALA A 451 -17.95 0.96 -5.75
N LEU A 452 -16.65 0.83 -5.46
CA LEU A 452 -16.11 1.14 -4.14
C LEU A 452 -16.05 2.64 -3.86
N MET A 453 -15.61 3.45 -4.82
CA MET A 453 -15.57 4.90 -4.67
C MET A 453 -16.98 5.47 -4.48
N THR A 454 -17.98 4.93 -5.21
CA THR A 454 -19.38 5.31 -5.03
C THR A 454 -19.91 4.91 -3.65
N ALA A 455 -19.53 3.73 -3.14
CA ALA A 455 -19.93 3.28 -1.81
C ALA A 455 -19.24 4.10 -0.72
N ALA A 456 -17.93 4.30 -0.81
CA ALA A 456 -17.15 5.08 0.16
C ALA A 456 -17.63 6.53 0.26
N ALA A 457 -18.00 7.16 -0.84
CA ALA A 457 -18.55 8.52 -0.85
C ALA A 457 -19.88 8.66 -0.09
N LYS A 458 -20.66 7.59 0.02
CA LYS A 458 -21.91 7.58 0.79
C LYS A 458 -21.68 7.54 2.30
N THR A 459 -20.57 6.94 2.74
CA THR A 459 -20.23 6.84 4.17
C THR A 459 -19.54 8.10 4.70
N MET A 460 -19.16 9.03 3.83
CA MET A 460 -18.54 10.32 4.18
C MET A 460 -19.55 11.48 4.31
N LYS A 461 -20.80 11.23 3.93
CA LYS A 461 -21.92 12.17 4.12
C LYS A 461 -22.54 11.99 5.50
#